data_e62abb60f06bc4cb86209f9222fee231
#
_entry.id   e62abb60f06bc4cb86209f9222fee231
#
_cell.length_a   1.000
_cell.length_b   1.000
_cell.length_c   1.000
_cell.angle_alpha   90.00
_cell.angle_beta   90.00
_cell.angle_gamma   90.00
#
_symmetry.space_group_name_H-M   'P 1'
#
loop_
_entity.id
_entity.type
_entity.pdbx_description
1 polymer ?
#
loop_
_entity_poly.entity_id
_entity_poly.type
_entity_poly.pdbx_seq_one_letter_code
_entity_poly.pdbx_strand_id
1 'polypeptide(L)'
;MNTDSKDKNANIDLTENSVEEINSLEKCCLENSDNTNNEKGCCHKTKERTTDEQKKLMNRLSRIEGQIRGIKGMVEKDAYCTDILVQVSAVTSALNSFSRELLANHIRTCVVHDIKADKEETVDDLISTLKKILK
;
A
#
# COMPACT_ATOMS: atom_id res chain seq x y z
N MET A 1 -28.23 26.91 35.90
CA MET A 1 -27.29 25.81 36.18
C MET A 1 -26.55 25.53 34.92
N ASN A 2 -25.30 25.98 34.83
CA ASN A 2 -24.42 25.82 33.69
C ASN A 2 -23.80 24.43 33.74
N THR A 3 -23.83 23.71 32.63
CA THR A 3 -22.94 22.57 32.41
C THR A 3 -22.20 22.81 31.11
N ASP A 4 -20.98 23.34 31.28
CA ASP A 4 -19.98 23.43 30.22
C ASP A 4 -19.53 22.01 29.78
N SER A 5 -19.89 21.64 28.57
CA SER A 5 -19.32 20.49 27.90
C SER A 5 -18.10 20.97 27.12
N LYS A 6 -16.91 20.73 27.65
CA LYS A 6 -15.63 20.94 26.99
C LYS A 6 -15.41 19.84 25.95
N ASP A 7 -15.66 20.15 24.71
CA ASP A 7 -15.19 19.36 23.58
C ASP A 7 -13.66 19.42 23.52
N LYS A 8 -13.02 18.30 23.90
CA LYS A 8 -11.60 18.10 23.65
C LYS A 8 -11.42 17.73 22.19
N ASN A 9 -11.10 18.72 21.41
CA ASN A 9 -10.61 18.60 20.05
C ASN A 9 -9.28 17.81 20.10
N ALA A 10 -9.33 16.51 19.80
CA ALA A 10 -8.13 15.70 19.59
C ALA A 10 -7.57 16.06 18.21
N ASN A 11 -6.64 17.00 18.22
CA ASN A 11 -5.82 17.36 17.07
C ASN A 11 -4.97 16.13 16.73
N ILE A 12 -5.37 15.39 15.69
CA ILE A 12 -4.53 14.33 15.11
C ILE A 12 -3.48 15.05 14.29
N ASP A 13 -2.32 15.23 14.89
CA ASP A 13 -1.13 15.74 14.25
C ASP A 13 -0.65 14.68 13.24
N LEU A 14 -1.10 14.81 11.99
CA LEU A 14 -0.53 14.10 10.86
C LEU A 14 0.82 14.75 10.59
N THR A 15 1.87 14.21 11.20
CA THR A 15 3.22 14.71 11.05
C THR A 15 3.60 14.75 9.57
N GLU A 16 4.06 15.92 9.12
CA GLU A 16 4.51 16.23 7.75
C GLU A 16 5.54 15.22 7.22
N ASN A 17 6.28 14.55 8.08
CA ASN A 17 7.22 13.46 7.75
C ASN A 17 6.59 12.27 7.01
N SER A 18 5.30 11.96 7.22
CA SER A 18 4.65 10.85 6.52
C SER A 18 4.37 11.15 5.06
N VAL A 19 4.16 12.42 4.72
CA VAL A 19 3.86 12.88 3.36
C VAL A 19 5.13 12.98 2.53
N GLU A 20 6.25 13.38 3.14
CA GLU A 20 7.55 13.46 2.45
C GLU A 20 8.11 12.07 2.11
N GLU A 21 7.94 11.07 2.98
CA GLU A 21 8.31 9.67 2.67
C GLU A 21 7.48 9.08 1.53
N ILE A 22 6.20 9.41 1.43
CA ILE A 22 5.31 8.94 0.34
C ILE A 22 5.72 9.61 -0.98
N ASN A 23 5.99 10.91 -0.99
CA ASN A 23 6.45 11.64 -2.17
C ASN A 23 7.81 11.15 -2.69
N SER A 24 8.71 10.73 -1.80
CA SER A 24 10.00 10.16 -2.17
C SER A 24 9.87 8.80 -2.85
N LEU A 25 8.89 7.97 -2.44
CA LEU A 25 8.59 6.67 -3.05
C LEU A 25 7.90 6.83 -4.42
N GLU A 26 7.01 7.80 -4.58
CA GLU A 26 6.35 8.09 -5.86
C GLU A 26 7.34 8.60 -6.91
N LYS A 27 8.28 9.45 -6.51
CA LYS A 27 9.31 9.99 -7.41
C LYS A 27 10.23 8.90 -7.94
N CYS A 28 10.52 7.87 -7.14
CA CYS A 28 11.34 6.73 -7.54
C CYS A 28 10.67 5.80 -8.56
N CYS A 29 9.32 5.75 -8.57
CA CYS A 29 8.55 4.90 -9.49
C CYS A 29 8.25 5.55 -10.84
N LEU A 30 8.31 6.88 -10.94
CA LEU A 30 7.94 7.63 -12.15
C LEU A 30 9.13 7.93 -13.08
N GLU A 31 10.37 7.91 -12.57
CA GLU A 31 11.56 8.34 -13.35
C GLU A 31 12.29 7.23 -14.11
N ASN A 32 11.85 5.96 -14.04
CA ASN A 32 12.53 4.84 -14.69
C ASN A 32 11.71 4.17 -15.81
N SER A 33 11.25 4.95 -16.78
CA SER A 33 10.68 4.41 -18.01
C SER A 33 11.70 4.19 -19.14
N ASP A 34 12.93 4.67 -19.01
CA ASP A 34 13.95 4.50 -20.07
C ASP A 34 15.37 4.41 -19.52
N ASN A 35 16.01 3.29 -19.87
CA ASN A 35 17.43 3.13 -20.16
C ASN A 35 18.43 2.75 -19.07
N THR A 36 18.93 1.53 -19.22
CA THR A 36 20.33 1.02 -19.11
C THR A 36 21.31 1.72 -18.17
N ASN A 37 21.85 0.89 -17.24
CA ASN A 37 23.16 1.06 -16.62
C ASN A 37 23.39 2.32 -15.81
N ASN A 38 22.94 2.33 -14.55
CA ASN A 38 23.75 2.92 -13.48
C ASN A 38 23.39 2.35 -12.10
N GLU A 39 24.40 1.75 -11.48
CA GLU A 39 24.35 1.30 -10.10
C GLU A 39 24.28 2.49 -9.16
N LYS A 40 23.07 2.78 -8.60
CA LYS A 40 22.91 3.38 -7.27
C LYS A 40 21.44 3.51 -6.92
N GLY A 41 20.94 2.58 -6.10
CA GLY A 41 20.14 2.92 -4.96
C GLY A 41 18.64 3.11 -5.11
N CYS A 42 17.93 2.41 -5.98
CA CYS A 42 16.58 1.93 -5.68
C CYS A 42 16.61 0.43 -5.91
N CYS A 43 16.38 -0.34 -4.85
CA CYS A 43 16.43 -1.80 -4.91
C CYS A 43 15.27 -2.35 -5.73
N HIS A 44 15.36 -2.23 -7.05
CA HIS A 44 14.46 -2.88 -8.00
C HIS A 44 14.83 -4.37 -8.12
N LYS A 45 14.62 -5.12 -7.04
CA LYS A 45 14.56 -6.57 -7.15
C LYS A 45 13.29 -6.89 -7.93
N THR A 46 13.41 -7.12 -9.23
CA THR A 46 12.29 -7.61 -10.04
C THR A 46 11.97 -9.04 -9.62
N LYS A 47 10.71 -9.33 -9.42
CA LYS A 47 10.23 -10.69 -9.16
C LYS A 47 9.60 -11.23 -10.44
N GLU A 48 10.14 -12.31 -10.96
CA GLU A 48 9.45 -13.10 -11.97
C GLU A 48 8.23 -13.80 -11.35
N ARG A 49 7.05 -13.50 -11.88
CA ARG A 49 5.78 -14.12 -11.48
C ARG A 49 5.31 -15.05 -12.58
N THR A 50 4.68 -16.15 -12.20
CA THR A 50 3.96 -16.96 -13.17
C THR A 50 2.81 -16.15 -13.77
N THR A 51 2.45 -16.46 -15.01
CA THR A 51 1.34 -15.79 -15.70
C THR A 51 0.02 -15.87 -14.91
N ASP A 52 -0.21 -16.97 -14.21
CA ASP A 52 -1.40 -17.17 -13.38
C ASP A 52 -1.39 -16.32 -12.11
N GLU A 53 -0.25 -16.19 -11.43
CA GLU A 53 -0.09 -15.29 -10.28
C GLU A 53 -0.31 -13.84 -10.66
N GLN A 54 0.32 -13.42 -11.76
CA GLN A 54 0.16 -12.07 -12.29
C GLN A 54 -1.30 -11.77 -12.63
N LYS A 55 -1.97 -12.68 -13.32
CA LYS A 55 -3.37 -12.55 -13.70
C LYS A 55 -4.30 -12.45 -12.48
N LYS A 56 -4.07 -13.25 -11.43
CA LYS A 56 -4.83 -13.17 -10.18
C LYS A 56 -4.67 -11.81 -9.47
N LEU A 57 -3.44 -11.31 -9.38
CA LEU A 57 -3.16 -10.02 -8.79
C LEU A 57 -3.79 -8.88 -9.59
N MET A 58 -3.66 -8.89 -10.91
CA MET A 58 -4.26 -7.89 -11.80
C MET A 58 -5.78 -7.87 -11.72
N ASN A 59 -6.43 -9.04 -11.67
CA ASN A 59 -7.88 -9.13 -11.53
C ASN A 59 -8.37 -8.52 -10.20
N ARG A 60 -7.62 -8.72 -9.10
CA ARG A 60 -7.95 -8.09 -7.81
C ARG A 60 -7.80 -6.57 -7.87
N LEU A 61 -6.72 -6.08 -8.45
CA LEU A 61 -6.49 -4.63 -8.62
C LEU A 61 -7.55 -3.98 -9.50
N SER A 62 -7.95 -4.63 -10.60
CA SER A 62 -9.01 -4.13 -11.47
C SER A 62 -10.35 -4.00 -10.76
N ARG A 63 -10.66 -4.91 -9.84
CA ARG A 63 -11.86 -4.80 -9.00
C ARG A 63 -11.78 -3.61 -8.03
N ILE A 64 -10.62 -3.41 -7.39
CA ILE A 64 -10.37 -2.28 -6.49
C ILE A 64 -10.45 -0.96 -7.26
N GLU A 65 -9.86 -0.90 -8.45
CA GLU A 65 -9.95 0.25 -9.36
C GLU A 65 -11.41 0.59 -9.70
N GLY A 66 -12.22 -0.42 -10.02
CA GLY A 66 -13.66 -0.24 -10.24
C GLY A 66 -14.39 0.32 -9.03
N GLN A 67 -14.07 -0.14 -7.82
CA GLN A 67 -14.64 0.38 -6.57
C GLN A 67 -14.23 1.84 -6.32
N ILE A 68 -12.97 2.20 -6.55
CA ILE A 68 -12.48 3.59 -6.43
C ILE A 68 -13.20 4.49 -7.44
N ARG A 69 -13.39 4.02 -8.67
CA ARG A 69 -14.15 4.75 -9.70
C ARG A 69 -15.61 4.94 -9.27
N GLY A 70 -16.20 3.95 -8.60
CA GLY A 70 -17.54 4.07 -7.99
C GLY A 70 -17.60 5.16 -6.94
N ILE A 71 -16.61 5.22 -6.01
CA ILE A 71 -16.51 6.26 -4.98
C ILE A 71 -16.39 7.65 -5.63
N LYS A 72 -15.56 7.79 -6.67
CA LYS A 72 -15.44 9.03 -7.43
C LYS A 72 -16.78 9.49 -7.97
N GLY A 73 -17.55 8.59 -8.59
CA GLY A 73 -18.89 8.88 -9.08
C GLY A 73 -19.90 9.24 -7.97
N MET A 74 -19.74 8.72 -6.76
CA MET A 74 -20.56 9.12 -5.62
C MET A 74 -20.24 10.56 -5.17
N VAL A 75 -18.97 10.94 -5.15
CA VAL A 75 -18.56 12.31 -4.85
C VAL A 75 -19.05 13.29 -5.90
N GLU A 76 -18.96 12.95 -7.16
CA GLU A 76 -19.44 13.78 -8.30
C GLU A 76 -20.97 14.01 -8.27
N LYS A 77 -21.71 13.11 -7.62
CA LYS A 77 -23.19 13.18 -7.48
C LYS A 77 -23.64 13.70 -6.11
N ASP A 78 -22.73 14.27 -5.34
CA ASP A 78 -23.01 14.78 -3.99
C ASP A 78 -23.69 13.75 -3.09
N ALA A 79 -23.30 12.46 -3.20
CA ALA A 79 -23.83 11.39 -2.36
C ALA A 79 -23.55 11.65 -0.87
N TYR A 80 -24.39 11.08 0.00
CA TYR A 80 -24.27 11.29 1.42
C TYR A 80 -22.94 10.77 1.98
N CYS A 81 -22.29 11.55 2.84
CA CYS A 81 -20.92 11.28 3.32
C CYS A 81 -20.76 9.91 3.97
N THR A 82 -21.74 9.43 4.73
CA THR A 82 -21.68 8.12 5.39
C THR A 82 -21.67 6.98 4.37
N ASP A 83 -22.39 7.11 3.27
CA ASP A 83 -22.42 6.09 2.22
C ASP A 83 -21.07 6.00 1.50
N ILE A 84 -20.45 7.16 1.26
CA ILE A 84 -19.09 7.23 0.73
C ILE A 84 -18.10 6.58 1.68
N LEU A 85 -18.17 6.87 2.99
CA LEU A 85 -17.28 6.30 4.01
C LEU A 85 -17.41 4.77 4.09
N VAL A 86 -18.61 4.23 3.96
CA VAL A 86 -18.83 2.76 3.89
C VAL A 86 -18.12 2.16 2.70
N GLN A 87 -18.19 2.78 1.52
CA GLN A 87 -17.47 2.32 0.33
C GLN A 87 -15.96 2.43 0.47
N VAL A 88 -15.46 3.51 1.08
CA VAL A 88 -14.03 3.67 1.40
C VAL A 88 -13.55 2.55 2.32
N SER A 89 -14.32 2.21 3.35
CA SER A 89 -14.00 1.08 4.25
C SER A 89 -13.92 -0.25 3.50
N ALA A 90 -14.82 -0.50 2.56
CA ALA A 90 -14.81 -1.69 1.72
C ALA A 90 -13.55 -1.76 0.84
N VAL A 91 -13.17 -0.65 0.21
CA VAL A 91 -11.94 -0.57 -0.60
C VAL A 91 -10.69 -0.79 0.25
N THR A 92 -10.64 -0.20 1.43
CA THR A 92 -9.53 -0.39 2.39
C THR A 92 -9.39 -1.87 2.77
N SER A 93 -10.49 -2.56 3.04
CA SER A 93 -10.49 -3.98 3.34
C SER A 93 -10.00 -4.83 2.15
N ALA A 94 -10.38 -4.46 0.93
CA ALA A 94 -9.92 -5.13 -0.29
C ALA A 94 -8.41 -4.92 -0.53
N LEU A 95 -7.89 -3.72 -0.32
CA LEU A 95 -6.46 -3.41 -0.37
C LEU A 95 -5.66 -4.17 0.69
N ASN A 96 -6.16 -4.24 1.91
CA ASN A 96 -5.54 -5.03 2.99
C ASN A 96 -5.50 -6.53 2.65
N SER A 97 -6.53 -7.05 2.02
CA SER A 97 -6.55 -8.44 1.54
C SER A 97 -5.54 -8.68 0.42
N PHE A 98 -5.43 -7.75 -0.53
CA PHE A 98 -4.41 -7.78 -1.59
C PHE A 98 -2.99 -7.74 -1.01
N SER A 99 -2.71 -6.85 -0.07
CA SER A 99 -1.40 -6.72 0.59
C SER A 99 -1.00 -8.00 1.32
N ARG A 100 -1.93 -8.64 2.03
CA ARG A 100 -1.70 -9.92 2.72
C ARG A 100 -1.35 -11.04 1.76
N GLU A 101 -2.05 -11.15 0.64
CA GLU A 101 -1.76 -12.17 -0.39
C GLU A 101 -0.38 -11.94 -1.02
N LEU A 102 -0.09 -10.69 -1.36
CA LEU A 102 1.21 -10.32 -1.94
C LEU A 102 2.36 -10.62 -0.97
N LEU A 103 2.19 -10.30 0.31
CA LEU A 103 3.17 -10.58 1.36
C LEU A 103 3.36 -12.08 1.58
N ALA A 104 2.27 -12.85 1.63
CA ALA A 104 2.33 -14.31 1.78
C ALA A 104 3.11 -14.96 0.63
N ASN A 105 2.88 -14.51 -0.59
CA ASN A 105 3.62 -14.98 -1.76
C ASN A 105 5.09 -14.55 -1.70
N HIS A 106 5.38 -13.33 -1.26
CA HIS A 106 6.76 -12.85 -1.08
C HIS A 106 7.53 -13.72 -0.08
N ILE A 107 6.93 -14.01 1.09
CA ILE A 107 7.55 -14.85 2.11
C ILE A 107 7.84 -16.25 1.56
N ARG A 108 6.85 -16.89 0.93
CA ARG A 108 6.99 -18.26 0.42
C ARG A 108 8.04 -18.41 -0.68
N THR A 109 8.23 -17.40 -1.49
CA THR A 109 9.12 -17.49 -2.65
C THR A 109 10.46 -16.79 -2.40
N CYS A 110 10.45 -15.48 -2.16
CA CYS A 110 11.66 -14.67 -2.09
C CYS A 110 12.39 -14.85 -0.75
N VAL A 111 11.67 -14.70 0.38
CA VAL A 111 12.30 -14.75 1.71
C VAL A 111 12.87 -16.13 2.00
N VAL A 112 12.12 -17.20 1.72
CA VAL A 112 12.59 -18.59 1.91
C VAL A 112 13.80 -18.89 1.02
N HIS A 113 13.80 -18.40 -0.22
CA HIS A 113 14.93 -18.58 -1.13
C HIS A 113 16.19 -17.85 -0.63
N ASP A 114 16.03 -16.60 -0.20
CA ASP A 114 17.16 -15.78 0.28
C ASP A 114 17.73 -16.29 1.62
N ILE A 115 16.88 -16.79 2.52
CA ILE A 115 17.34 -17.47 3.76
C ILE A 115 18.15 -18.72 3.43
N LYS A 116 17.73 -19.54 2.46
CA LYS A 116 18.49 -20.70 2.01
C LYS A 116 19.82 -20.35 1.35
N ALA A 117 19.97 -19.12 0.89
CA ALA A 117 21.20 -18.57 0.31
C ALA A 117 22.06 -17.82 1.32
N ASP A 118 21.81 -18.02 2.65
CA ASP A 118 22.53 -17.40 3.77
C ASP A 118 22.58 -15.86 3.74
N LYS A 119 21.51 -15.22 3.20
CA LYS A 119 21.36 -13.76 3.23
C LYS A 119 20.68 -13.33 4.53
N GLU A 120 21.46 -13.00 5.55
CA GLU A 120 20.95 -12.61 6.88
C GLU A 120 20.10 -11.30 6.82
N GLU A 121 20.40 -10.38 5.90
CA GLU A 121 19.72 -9.09 5.75
C GLU A 121 18.23 -9.23 5.36
N THR A 122 17.84 -10.38 4.80
CA THR A 122 16.46 -10.59 4.29
C THR A 122 15.41 -10.55 5.40
N VAL A 123 15.77 -10.98 6.60
CA VAL A 123 14.85 -10.97 7.75
C VAL A 123 14.61 -9.54 8.24
N ASP A 124 15.65 -8.72 8.28
CA ASP A 124 15.54 -7.32 8.70
C ASP A 124 14.75 -6.49 7.69
N ASP A 125 14.95 -6.74 6.40
CA ASP A 125 14.16 -6.15 5.31
C ASP A 125 12.68 -6.51 5.44
N LEU A 126 12.37 -7.76 5.75
CA LEU A 126 11.00 -8.22 5.97
C LEU A 126 10.37 -7.54 7.18
N ILE A 127 11.07 -7.44 8.31
CA ILE A 127 10.60 -6.76 9.50
C ILE A 127 10.35 -5.27 9.23
N SER A 128 11.26 -4.61 8.51
CA SER A 128 11.10 -3.22 8.11
C SER A 128 9.85 -3.01 7.25
N THR A 129 9.63 -3.90 6.28
CA THR A 129 8.44 -3.87 5.41
C THR A 129 7.16 -4.10 6.20
N LEU A 130 7.14 -5.07 7.12
CA LEU A 130 5.99 -5.33 8.00
C LEU A 130 5.63 -4.13 8.87
N LYS A 131 6.62 -3.45 9.45
CA LYS A 131 6.41 -2.23 10.24
C LYS A 131 5.74 -1.11 9.44
N LYS A 132 6.03 -1.00 8.14
CA LYS A 132 5.40 -0.02 7.23
C LYS A 132 3.95 -0.38 6.89
N ILE A 133 3.63 -1.67 6.75
CA ILE A 133 2.28 -2.14 6.37
C ILE A 133 1.32 -2.17 7.57
N LEU A 134 1.83 -2.41 8.77
CA LEU A 134 1.03 -2.56 10.00
C LEU A 134 0.75 -1.25 10.76
N LYS A 135 0.99 -0.12 10.13
CA LYS A 135 0.65 1.21 10.68
C LYS A 135 -0.85 1.42 10.78
#